data_544db38b7b9b403c39d7f097be3492e8
#
_entry.id   544db38b7b9b403c39d7f097be3492e8
#
_cell.length_a   1.000
_cell.length_b   1.000
_cell.length_c   1.000
_cell.angle_alpha   90.00
_cell.angle_beta   90.00
_cell.angle_gamma   90.00
#
_symmetry.space_group_name_H-M   'P 1'
#
loop_
_entity.id
_entity.type
_entity.pdbx_description
1 polymer ?
#
loop_
_entity_poly.entity_id
_entity_poly.type
_entity_poly.pdbx_seq_one_letter_code
_entity_poly.pdbx_strand_id
1 'polypeptide(L)'
;MVHIKIINDKYSNPHFALLQIVVFAGSIFESSQEKGITHFIEHLIFKGSKYTEAIKILTDRLNSNGMSINAYTTNYNTVFHITTPIKFIEKGIDNLIQMVFNPLFRKIDIDTERKVVINELLQRRNTPQKYASILENQKIFSEKNPLHHPVIGYIETLNKMTASDVQNYYDKYYNPTNMLFLTIVNTKNKERIRNIWKKSFAKYGQKSTSTCSTKELYNKLKDNMCLVNAPKTYIMNKLFPNNTSSYVKINFLLPMLTNKEFCAFKIFCYYLAGSMSSVLFNELREKSQLIYSISAEIYNYSSNFLLSIDFNCKKATSKVNVCVKKIMNVLRHFYKSGMTSHEFDKFKMKVITEYMYNEDKTEIEIDKYVRKYYMDLPDINYLKNYKNITNAFLKKAVSKNMKKSKKYMIVL
;
A
#
# COMPACT_ATOMS: atom_id res chain seq x y z
N MET A 1 -4.17 19.36 17.94
CA MET A 1 -4.54 18.27 18.88
C MET A 1 -4.16 16.93 18.22
N VAL A 2 -3.53 16.03 18.94
CA VAL A 2 -3.07 14.73 18.41
C VAL A 2 -4.29 13.83 18.16
N HIS A 3 -4.38 13.23 16.97
CA HIS A 3 -5.43 12.26 16.64
C HIS A 3 -5.04 10.88 17.16
N ILE A 4 -5.71 10.39 18.21
CA ILE A 4 -5.45 9.07 18.80
C ILE A 4 -6.65 8.16 18.58
N LYS A 5 -6.45 7.02 17.92
CA LYS A 5 -7.44 5.96 17.73
C LYS A 5 -7.01 4.66 18.37
N ILE A 6 -7.89 4.08 19.18
CA ILE A 6 -7.69 2.76 19.78
C ILE A 6 -8.76 1.82 19.23
N ILE A 7 -8.32 0.79 18.53
CA ILE A 7 -9.19 -0.25 17.99
C ILE A 7 -9.13 -1.45 18.92
N ASN A 8 -10.28 -1.79 19.50
CA ASN A 8 -10.42 -3.05 20.22
C ASN A 8 -10.72 -4.15 19.19
N ASP A 9 -9.73 -4.97 18.90
CA ASP A 9 -9.89 -6.09 18.01
C ASP A 9 -9.97 -7.41 18.78
N LYS A 10 -11.16 -7.99 18.80
CA LYS A 10 -11.44 -9.26 19.48
C LYS A 10 -10.72 -10.46 18.87
N TYR A 11 -10.29 -10.33 17.62
CA TYR A 11 -9.64 -11.41 16.85
C TYR A 11 -8.12 -11.26 16.83
N SER A 12 -7.58 -10.13 17.33
CA SER A 12 -6.13 -9.98 17.47
C SER A 12 -5.60 -10.80 18.63
N ASN A 13 -4.31 -11.16 18.55
CA ASN A 13 -3.64 -11.90 19.61
C ASN A 13 -3.79 -11.16 20.95
N PRO A 14 -4.34 -11.81 22.02
CA PRO A 14 -4.60 -11.14 23.29
C PRO A 14 -3.33 -10.75 24.06
N HIS A 15 -2.16 -11.21 23.63
CA HIS A 15 -0.88 -10.95 24.29
C HIS A 15 -0.07 -9.82 23.65
N PHE A 16 -0.47 -9.36 22.47
CA PHE A 16 0.25 -8.34 21.69
C PHE A 16 -0.62 -7.15 21.35
N ALA A 17 0.04 -6.01 21.16
CA ALA A 17 -0.54 -4.79 20.62
C ALA A 17 0.29 -4.34 19.41
N LEU A 18 -0.37 -3.76 18.41
CA LEU A 18 0.25 -3.07 17.31
C LEU A 18 0.08 -1.56 17.51
N LEU A 19 1.19 -0.87 17.59
CA LEU A 19 1.32 0.56 17.80
C LEU A 19 1.76 1.21 16.51
N GLN A 20 1.14 2.32 16.09
CA GLN A 20 1.48 2.98 14.85
C GLN A 20 1.43 4.50 14.95
N ILE A 21 2.36 5.15 14.27
CA ILE A 21 2.28 6.56 13.89
C ILE A 21 2.15 6.61 12.37
N VAL A 22 1.00 7.07 11.90
CA VAL A 22 0.72 7.30 10.48
C VAL A 22 0.93 8.78 10.20
N VAL A 23 1.92 9.11 9.40
CA VAL A 23 2.16 10.47 8.90
C VAL A 23 1.43 10.61 7.59
N PHE A 24 0.50 11.55 7.47
CA PHE A 24 -0.23 11.82 6.22
C PHE A 24 0.64 12.62 5.24
N ALA A 25 1.79 12.03 4.93
CA ALA A 25 2.72 12.49 3.90
C ALA A 25 3.28 11.28 3.16
N GLY A 26 3.07 11.25 1.86
CA GLY A 26 3.55 10.21 0.96
C GLY A 26 4.07 10.84 -0.33
N SER A 27 4.49 10.02 -1.28
CA SER A 27 5.19 10.47 -2.49
C SER A 27 4.38 11.41 -3.41
N ILE A 28 3.04 11.46 -3.27
CA ILE A 28 2.22 12.41 -4.07
C ILE A 28 2.49 13.89 -3.72
N PHE A 29 3.03 14.18 -2.54
CA PHE A 29 3.31 15.54 -2.08
C PHE A 29 4.72 16.03 -2.42
N GLU A 30 5.55 15.16 -3.00
CA GLU A 30 6.92 15.49 -3.39
C GLU A 30 6.94 16.37 -4.65
N SER A 31 7.71 17.45 -4.63
CA SER A 31 8.04 18.24 -5.82
C SER A 31 8.91 17.43 -6.81
N SER A 32 9.18 17.99 -7.97
CA SER A 32 10.03 17.32 -8.97
C SER A 32 11.47 17.07 -8.48
N GLN A 33 11.98 17.94 -7.60
CA GLN A 33 13.32 17.82 -7.02
C GLN A 33 13.36 16.89 -5.80
N GLU A 34 12.22 16.64 -5.16
CA GLU A 34 12.11 15.87 -3.92
C GLU A 34 11.74 14.40 -4.15
N LYS A 35 11.64 13.92 -5.42
CA LYS A 35 11.16 12.55 -5.70
C LYS A 35 11.99 11.49 -4.99
N GLY A 36 11.31 10.77 -4.06
CA GLY A 36 11.90 9.76 -3.19
C GLY A 36 12.26 10.24 -1.78
N ILE A 37 12.10 11.54 -1.47
CA ILE A 37 12.47 12.10 -0.16
C ILE A 37 11.65 11.51 0.98
N THR A 38 10.37 11.21 0.76
CA THR A 38 9.50 10.62 1.78
C THR A 38 10.00 9.25 2.23
N HIS A 39 10.33 8.39 1.27
CA HIS A 39 10.91 7.07 1.53
C HIS A 39 12.33 7.19 2.14
N PHE A 40 13.11 8.17 1.67
CA PHE A 40 14.43 8.41 2.21
C PHE A 40 14.39 8.85 3.69
N ILE A 41 13.44 9.72 4.07
CA ILE A 41 13.22 10.12 5.47
C ILE A 41 12.79 8.92 6.32
N GLU A 42 11.95 8.02 5.80
CA GLU A 42 11.59 6.78 6.47
C GLU A 42 12.85 6.01 6.89
N HIS A 43 13.79 5.78 5.98
CA HIS A 43 15.08 5.13 6.26
C HIS A 43 15.92 5.90 7.29
N LEU A 44 16.00 7.22 7.14
CA LEU A 44 16.82 8.07 8.01
C LEU A 44 16.31 8.12 9.46
N ILE A 45 15.01 8.03 9.69
CA ILE A 45 14.41 8.00 11.04
C ILE A 45 14.93 6.80 11.84
N PHE A 46 15.29 5.70 11.20
CA PHE A 46 15.91 4.55 11.85
C PHE A 46 17.38 4.74 12.22
N LYS A 47 18.07 5.78 11.75
CA LYS A 47 19.53 5.95 12.00
C LYS A 47 19.88 6.47 13.40
N GLY A 48 18.90 6.95 14.11
CA GLY A 48 19.03 7.38 15.49
C GLY A 48 18.15 8.56 15.85
N SER A 49 18.01 8.77 17.14
CA SER A 49 17.26 9.88 17.71
C SER A 49 18.06 10.55 18.81
N LYS A 50 17.60 11.73 19.26
CA LYS A 50 18.19 12.42 20.43
C LYS A 50 18.22 11.55 21.70
N TYR A 51 17.41 10.51 21.77
CA TYR A 51 17.31 9.59 22.90
C TYR A 51 18.00 8.24 22.68
N THR A 52 18.35 7.94 21.43
CA THR A 52 19.03 6.68 21.06
C THR A 52 19.88 6.95 19.83
N GLU A 53 21.19 7.01 20.01
CA GLU A 53 22.13 7.46 18.98
C GLU A 53 22.29 6.52 17.79
N ALA A 54 21.98 5.22 17.96
CA ALA A 54 22.13 4.23 16.90
C ALA A 54 20.97 3.25 16.88
N ILE A 55 20.52 2.89 15.68
CA ILE A 55 19.44 1.90 15.45
C ILE A 55 19.72 0.56 16.13
N LYS A 56 20.97 0.10 16.16
CA LYS A 56 21.33 -1.16 16.80
C LYS A 56 20.94 -1.18 18.27
N ILE A 57 21.25 -0.10 19.01
CA ILE A 57 20.89 0.03 20.44
C ILE A 57 19.38 0.01 20.62
N LEU A 58 18.64 0.72 19.75
CA LEU A 58 17.17 0.70 19.77
C LEU A 58 16.64 -0.71 19.50
N THR A 59 17.14 -1.36 18.45
CA THR A 59 16.68 -2.69 18.02
C THR A 59 16.98 -3.75 19.09
N ASP A 60 18.18 -3.74 19.67
CA ASP A 60 18.54 -4.66 20.73
C ASP A 60 17.64 -4.47 21.97
N ARG A 61 17.36 -3.22 22.35
CA ARG A 61 16.43 -2.87 23.43
C ARG A 61 15.00 -3.32 23.15
N LEU A 62 14.52 -3.17 21.91
CA LEU A 62 13.20 -3.63 21.51
C LEU A 62 13.12 -5.15 21.51
N ASN A 63 14.10 -5.83 20.90
CA ASN A 63 14.16 -7.28 20.82
C ASN A 63 14.22 -7.95 22.20
N SER A 64 14.99 -7.38 23.14
CA SER A 64 15.08 -7.88 24.53
C SER A 64 13.73 -7.81 25.27
N ASN A 65 12.78 -7.00 24.80
CA ASN A 65 11.42 -6.93 25.31
C ASN A 65 10.39 -7.67 24.41
N GLY A 66 10.86 -8.44 23.42
CA GLY A 66 9.98 -9.15 22.47
C GLY A 66 9.19 -8.22 21.56
N MET A 67 9.71 -7.03 21.27
CA MET A 67 9.12 -6.07 20.34
C MET A 67 9.76 -6.18 18.96
N SER A 68 9.00 -5.90 17.92
CA SER A 68 9.51 -5.70 16.56
C SER A 68 9.10 -4.33 16.04
N ILE A 69 9.97 -3.70 15.25
CA ILE A 69 9.76 -2.39 14.65
C ILE A 69 9.92 -2.48 13.15
N ASN A 70 9.03 -1.79 12.41
CA ASN A 70 9.15 -1.64 10.97
C ASN A 70 8.49 -0.34 10.51
N ALA A 71 8.69 0.03 9.24
CA ALA A 71 8.00 1.15 8.61
C ALA A 71 7.77 0.87 7.12
N TYR A 72 6.91 1.64 6.51
CA TYR A 72 6.70 1.65 5.06
C TYR A 72 6.15 2.99 4.58
N THR A 73 6.48 3.33 3.34
CA THR A 73 5.99 4.53 2.66
C THR A 73 5.10 4.13 1.50
N THR A 74 3.96 4.83 1.39
CA THR A 74 3.01 4.71 0.27
C THR A 74 2.95 6.02 -0.52
N ASN A 75 2.08 6.08 -1.51
CA ASN A 75 1.80 7.33 -2.20
C ASN A 75 1.14 8.38 -1.27
N TYR A 76 0.41 7.98 -0.23
CA TYR A 76 -0.40 8.86 0.61
C TYR A 76 0.14 9.10 2.01
N ASN A 77 0.89 8.16 2.54
CA ASN A 77 1.34 8.18 3.94
C ASN A 77 2.65 7.44 4.15
N THR A 78 3.30 7.74 5.28
CA THR A 78 4.40 6.97 5.85
C THR A 78 3.95 6.42 7.20
N VAL A 79 4.17 5.13 7.43
CA VAL A 79 3.73 4.44 8.65
C VAL A 79 4.92 3.87 9.38
N PHE A 80 5.06 4.23 10.64
CA PHE A 80 6.02 3.63 11.58
C PHE A 80 5.25 2.79 12.57
N HIS A 81 5.67 1.54 12.80
CA HIS A 81 4.92 0.66 13.68
C HIS A 81 5.81 -0.23 14.56
N ILE A 82 5.31 -0.51 15.76
CA ILE A 82 5.91 -1.45 16.72
C ILE A 82 4.85 -2.49 17.09
N THR A 83 5.18 -3.77 16.93
CA THR A 83 4.45 -4.86 17.58
C THR A 83 5.09 -5.12 18.93
N THR A 84 4.26 -5.13 19.99
CA THR A 84 4.76 -5.24 21.37
C THR A 84 3.90 -6.17 22.22
N PRO A 85 4.50 -6.96 23.15
CA PRO A 85 3.70 -7.57 24.23
C PRO A 85 2.95 -6.50 25.02
N ILE A 86 1.70 -6.76 25.41
CA ILE A 86 0.83 -5.78 26.09
C ILE A 86 1.47 -5.20 27.35
N LYS A 87 2.24 -6.01 28.10
CA LYS A 87 2.94 -5.56 29.30
C LYS A 87 3.97 -4.45 29.05
N PHE A 88 4.42 -4.29 27.79
CA PHE A 88 5.42 -3.30 27.40
C PHE A 88 4.86 -2.18 26.50
N ILE A 89 3.54 -2.04 26.43
CA ILE A 89 2.87 -1.08 25.52
C ILE A 89 3.36 0.37 25.75
N GLU A 90 3.60 0.78 26.99
CA GLU A 90 4.12 2.11 27.32
C GLU A 90 5.53 2.32 26.73
N LYS A 91 6.42 1.34 26.94
CA LYS A 91 7.76 1.37 26.35
C LYS A 91 7.74 1.43 24.83
N GLY A 92 6.84 0.67 24.20
CA GLY A 92 6.65 0.68 22.74
C GLY A 92 6.22 2.06 22.24
N ILE A 93 5.25 2.69 22.90
CA ILE A 93 4.79 4.04 22.57
C ILE A 93 5.90 5.06 22.75
N ASP A 94 6.63 5.02 23.87
CA ASP A 94 7.75 5.92 24.14
C ASP A 94 8.82 5.84 23.05
N ASN A 95 9.24 4.62 22.68
CA ASN A 95 10.25 4.43 21.65
C ASN A 95 9.76 4.94 20.27
N LEU A 96 8.51 4.68 19.92
CA LEU A 96 7.95 5.11 18.63
C LEU A 96 7.90 6.65 18.54
N ILE A 97 7.46 7.32 19.61
CA ILE A 97 7.44 8.79 19.66
C ILE A 97 8.86 9.37 19.63
N GLN A 98 9.79 8.83 20.43
CA GLN A 98 11.19 9.29 20.44
C GLN A 98 11.82 9.21 19.06
N MET A 99 11.59 8.11 18.35
CA MET A 99 12.14 7.90 17.01
C MET A 99 11.54 8.86 15.98
N VAL A 100 10.21 8.95 15.94
CA VAL A 100 9.51 9.71 14.89
C VAL A 100 9.62 11.22 15.10
N PHE A 101 9.65 11.70 16.35
CA PHE A 101 9.67 13.15 16.64
C PHE A 101 11.04 13.74 16.96
N ASN A 102 12.07 12.90 17.10
CA ASN A 102 13.42 13.39 17.47
C ASN A 102 14.52 12.73 16.63
N PRO A 103 14.36 12.55 15.31
CA PRO A 103 15.39 11.94 14.48
C PRO A 103 16.65 12.81 14.42
N LEU A 104 17.77 12.17 14.14
CA LEU A 104 19.05 12.82 13.89
C LEU A 104 19.38 12.68 12.41
N PHE A 105 19.26 13.77 11.64
CA PHE A 105 19.61 13.78 10.22
C PHE A 105 21.07 14.17 10.02
N ARG A 106 21.99 13.32 10.58
CA ARG A 106 23.44 13.56 10.47
C ARG A 106 23.89 13.35 9.02
N LYS A 107 24.83 14.18 8.57
CA LYS A 107 25.37 14.08 7.20
C LYS A 107 25.89 12.66 6.88
N ILE A 108 26.61 12.04 7.83
CA ILE A 108 27.14 10.69 7.64
C ILE A 108 26.03 9.65 7.43
N ASP A 109 24.89 9.77 8.12
CA ASP A 109 23.76 8.87 7.98
C ASP A 109 23.08 9.08 6.63
N ILE A 110 22.90 10.32 6.19
CA ILE A 110 22.35 10.68 4.90
C ILE A 110 23.20 10.10 3.77
N ASP A 111 24.53 10.28 3.82
CA ASP A 111 25.44 9.79 2.77
C ASP A 111 25.50 8.25 2.74
N THR A 112 25.39 7.60 3.89
CA THR A 112 25.35 6.14 3.98
C THR A 112 24.03 5.59 3.47
N GLU A 113 22.91 6.16 3.94
CA GLU A 113 21.57 5.65 3.61
C GLU A 113 21.19 5.93 2.17
N ARG A 114 21.68 7.01 1.58
CA ARG A 114 21.54 7.26 0.13
C ARG A 114 22.04 6.08 -0.69
N LYS A 115 23.18 5.51 -0.35
CA LYS A 115 23.72 4.32 -1.04
C LYS A 115 22.83 3.10 -0.85
N VAL A 116 22.27 2.92 0.35
CA VAL A 116 21.34 1.83 0.65
C VAL A 116 20.07 1.94 -0.20
N VAL A 117 19.44 3.11 -0.24
CA VAL A 117 18.20 3.34 -1.01
C VAL A 117 18.46 3.22 -2.52
N ILE A 118 19.60 3.72 -3.01
CA ILE A 118 19.98 3.53 -4.42
C ILE A 118 20.18 2.04 -4.75
N ASN A 119 20.84 1.29 -3.87
CA ASN A 119 21.00 -0.16 -4.06
C ASN A 119 19.64 -0.88 -4.03
N GLU A 120 18.72 -0.48 -3.16
CA GLU A 120 17.36 -1.02 -3.15
C GLU A 120 16.64 -0.73 -4.49
N LEU A 121 16.74 0.49 -5.00
CA LEU A 121 16.17 0.86 -6.30
C LEU A 121 16.75 -0.02 -7.43
N LEU A 122 18.06 -0.25 -7.45
CA LEU A 122 18.72 -1.11 -8.42
C LEU A 122 18.25 -2.56 -8.29
N GLN A 123 18.13 -3.09 -7.07
CA GLN A 123 17.60 -4.44 -6.83
C GLN A 123 16.14 -4.56 -7.30
N ARG A 124 15.30 -3.53 -7.07
CA ARG A 124 13.93 -3.50 -7.57
C ARG A 124 13.88 -3.50 -9.09
N ARG A 125 14.79 -2.79 -9.77
CA ARG A 125 14.92 -2.78 -11.24
C ARG A 125 15.38 -4.13 -11.81
N ASN A 126 16.12 -4.92 -11.05
CA ASN A 126 16.62 -6.24 -11.47
C ASN A 126 15.61 -7.39 -11.26
N THR A 127 14.46 -7.12 -10.66
CA THR A 127 13.39 -8.11 -10.43
C THR A 127 12.18 -7.75 -11.29
N PRO A 128 11.76 -8.57 -12.26
CA PRO A 128 10.65 -8.24 -13.18
C PRO A 128 9.38 -7.80 -12.46
N GLN A 129 8.96 -8.51 -11.41
CA GLN A 129 7.76 -8.20 -10.65
C GLN A 129 7.85 -6.82 -9.98
N LYS A 130 8.99 -6.52 -9.32
CA LYS A 130 9.21 -5.24 -8.65
C LYS A 130 9.35 -4.10 -9.67
N TYR A 131 10.01 -4.36 -10.79
CA TYR A 131 10.16 -3.37 -11.85
C TYR A 131 8.85 -3.09 -12.57
N ALA A 132 8.02 -4.12 -12.77
CA ALA A 132 6.67 -3.93 -13.32
C ALA A 132 5.84 -2.97 -12.48
N SER A 133 5.94 -3.02 -11.15
CA SER A 133 5.23 -2.10 -10.25
C SER A 133 5.71 -0.65 -10.37
N ILE A 134 7.02 -0.43 -10.61
CA ILE A 134 7.56 0.91 -10.91
C ILE A 134 7.02 1.40 -12.27
N LEU A 135 7.07 0.56 -13.30
CA LEU A 135 6.62 0.89 -14.65
C LEU A 135 5.11 1.10 -14.72
N GLU A 136 4.33 0.37 -13.94
CA GLU A 136 2.86 0.43 -13.96
C GLU A 136 2.37 1.87 -13.82
N ASN A 137 2.80 2.56 -12.78
CA ASN A 137 2.41 3.94 -12.53
C ASN A 137 2.87 4.87 -13.67
N GLN A 138 4.10 4.71 -14.15
CA GLN A 138 4.64 5.52 -15.26
C GLN A 138 3.90 5.27 -16.58
N LYS A 139 3.35 4.09 -16.80
CA LYS A 139 2.64 3.75 -18.05
C LYS A 139 1.14 4.09 -17.98
N ILE A 140 0.54 4.04 -16.81
CA ILE A 140 -0.88 4.35 -16.60
C ILE A 140 -1.10 5.85 -16.43
N PHE A 141 -0.33 6.51 -15.56
CA PHE A 141 -0.50 7.90 -15.21
C PHE A 141 0.38 8.82 -16.07
N SER A 142 -0.12 10.02 -16.39
CA SER A 142 0.67 11.04 -17.11
C SER A 142 1.76 11.63 -16.19
N GLU A 143 2.80 12.23 -16.74
CA GLU A 143 3.90 12.86 -15.98
C GLU A 143 3.42 13.94 -15.00
N LYS A 144 2.31 14.62 -15.31
CA LYS A 144 1.69 15.63 -14.45
C LYS A 144 0.92 15.01 -13.27
N ASN A 145 0.63 13.71 -13.33
CA ASN A 145 -0.04 13.02 -12.25
C ASN A 145 0.98 12.66 -11.16
N PRO A 146 0.77 13.06 -9.89
CA PRO A 146 1.72 12.75 -8.82
C PRO A 146 1.93 11.24 -8.61
N LEU A 147 0.97 10.40 -8.99
CA LEU A 147 1.08 8.94 -8.94
C LEU A 147 2.03 8.35 -10.00
N HIS A 148 2.44 9.12 -11.01
CA HIS A 148 3.39 8.68 -12.04
C HIS A 148 4.74 8.26 -11.46
N HIS A 149 5.18 8.96 -10.41
CA HIS A 149 6.50 8.79 -9.84
C HIS A 149 6.53 7.63 -8.84
N PRO A 150 7.59 6.77 -8.87
CA PRO A 150 7.74 5.71 -7.90
C PRO A 150 8.02 6.27 -6.49
N VAL A 151 7.50 5.63 -5.47
CA VAL A 151 7.68 6.03 -4.07
C VAL A 151 9.17 6.09 -3.67
N ILE A 152 9.97 5.17 -4.19
CA ILE A 152 11.42 5.13 -3.94
C ILE A 152 12.20 6.26 -4.65
N GLY A 153 11.57 6.99 -5.56
CA GLY A 153 12.20 8.10 -6.30
C GLY A 153 13.11 7.65 -7.44
N TYR A 154 14.09 8.49 -7.73
CA TYR A 154 15.07 8.32 -8.82
C TYR A 154 16.49 8.51 -8.31
N ILE A 155 17.47 7.85 -8.95
CA ILE A 155 18.90 7.97 -8.60
C ILE A 155 19.34 9.43 -8.67
N GLU A 156 18.87 10.14 -9.69
CA GLU A 156 19.23 11.53 -9.95
C GLU A 156 18.74 12.48 -8.83
N THR A 157 17.53 12.29 -8.32
CA THR A 157 16.99 13.09 -7.21
C THR A 157 17.64 12.71 -5.89
N LEU A 158 17.77 11.40 -5.60
CA LEU A 158 18.41 10.90 -4.38
C LEU A 158 19.87 11.41 -4.25
N ASN A 159 20.64 11.46 -5.34
CA ASN A 159 22.02 11.96 -5.33
C ASN A 159 22.14 13.45 -5.00
N LYS A 160 21.12 14.23 -5.29
CA LYS A 160 21.11 15.69 -5.07
C LYS A 160 20.56 16.10 -3.70
N MET A 161 19.86 15.20 -3.00
CA MET A 161 19.25 15.51 -1.71
C MET A 161 20.30 15.87 -0.65
N THR A 162 20.09 16.99 -0.01
CA THR A 162 20.93 17.52 1.08
C THR A 162 20.28 17.30 2.45
N ALA A 163 21.04 17.50 3.51
CA ALA A 163 20.50 17.48 4.88
C ALA A 163 19.45 18.58 5.09
N SER A 164 19.62 19.72 4.43
CA SER A 164 18.63 20.81 4.48
C SER A 164 17.31 20.42 3.82
N ASP A 165 17.35 19.73 2.67
CA ASP A 165 16.14 19.27 1.98
C ASP A 165 15.38 18.28 2.87
N VAL A 166 16.09 17.33 3.47
CA VAL A 166 15.52 16.33 4.41
C VAL A 166 14.88 17.02 5.61
N GLN A 167 15.59 17.96 6.25
CA GLN A 167 15.09 18.70 7.41
C GLN A 167 13.87 19.54 7.06
N ASN A 168 13.92 20.28 5.95
CA ASN A 168 12.81 21.14 5.51
C ASN A 168 11.55 20.31 5.21
N TYR A 169 11.71 19.14 4.54
CA TYR A 169 10.60 18.25 4.26
C TYR A 169 10.01 17.65 5.55
N TYR A 170 10.88 17.21 6.45
CA TYR A 170 10.48 16.70 7.75
C TYR A 170 9.71 17.75 8.56
N ASP A 171 10.24 18.95 8.70
CA ASP A 171 9.61 20.05 9.48
C ASP A 171 8.26 20.45 8.89
N LYS A 172 8.12 20.36 7.58
CA LYS A 172 6.87 20.67 6.87
C LYS A 172 5.77 19.66 7.15
N TYR A 173 6.08 18.36 7.13
CA TYR A 173 5.06 17.31 7.10
C TYR A 173 4.94 16.52 8.40
N TYR A 174 6.00 16.44 9.22
CA TYR A 174 6.02 15.64 10.45
C TYR A 174 5.52 16.44 11.65
N ASN A 175 4.29 16.92 11.55
CA ASN A 175 3.62 17.64 12.61
C ASN A 175 2.43 16.85 13.16
N PRO A 176 2.09 16.98 14.47
CA PRO A 176 1.05 16.18 15.13
C PRO A 176 -0.35 16.32 14.54
N THR A 177 -0.66 17.45 13.91
CA THR A 177 -1.97 17.69 13.28
C THR A 177 -2.11 16.94 11.96
N ASN A 178 -0.98 16.49 11.40
CA ASN A 178 -0.87 15.73 10.16
C ASN A 178 -0.61 14.23 10.42
N MET A 179 -0.90 13.75 11.63
CA MET A 179 -0.61 12.38 12.05
C MET A 179 -1.79 11.72 12.75
N LEU A 180 -1.84 10.40 12.63
CA LEU A 180 -2.72 9.52 13.39
C LEU A 180 -1.88 8.60 14.28
N PHE A 181 -2.15 8.59 15.57
CA PHE A 181 -1.64 7.61 16.53
C PHE A 181 -2.65 6.49 16.68
N LEU A 182 -2.30 5.33 16.15
CA LEU A 182 -3.19 4.19 16.07
C LEU A 182 -2.68 3.05 16.97
N THR A 183 -3.58 2.43 17.74
CA THR A 183 -3.31 1.18 18.45
C THR A 183 -4.37 0.16 18.10
N ILE A 184 -3.93 -1.03 17.69
CA ILE A 184 -4.79 -2.20 17.53
C ILE A 184 -4.44 -3.18 18.63
N VAL A 185 -5.42 -3.56 19.45
CA VAL A 185 -5.20 -4.38 20.64
C VAL A 185 -6.49 -5.02 21.10
N ASN A 186 -6.41 -6.20 21.66
CA ASN A 186 -7.54 -6.82 22.37
C ASN A 186 -7.58 -6.30 23.81
N THR A 187 -8.36 -5.25 24.07
CA THR A 187 -8.48 -4.66 25.41
C THR A 187 -9.85 -4.04 25.65
N LYS A 188 -10.30 -4.09 26.89
CA LYS A 188 -11.48 -3.35 27.33
C LYS A 188 -11.15 -1.91 27.76
N ASN A 189 -9.89 -1.61 28.10
CA ASN A 189 -9.46 -0.32 28.64
C ASN A 189 -8.75 0.55 27.60
N LYS A 190 -9.53 1.08 26.67
CA LYS A 190 -9.02 2.00 25.61
C LYS A 190 -8.49 3.32 26.20
N GLU A 191 -9.12 3.80 27.27
CA GLU A 191 -8.75 5.10 27.85
C GLU A 191 -7.37 5.08 28.49
N ARG A 192 -6.98 3.95 29.14
CA ARG A 192 -5.63 3.77 29.63
C ARG A 192 -4.59 3.94 28.52
N ILE A 193 -4.81 3.32 27.36
CA ILE A 193 -3.87 3.39 26.22
C ILE A 193 -3.83 4.82 25.67
N ARG A 194 -4.98 5.48 25.55
CA ARG A 194 -5.04 6.88 25.11
C ARG A 194 -4.23 7.79 26.04
N ASN A 195 -4.33 7.58 27.35
CA ASN A 195 -3.59 8.36 28.33
C ASN A 195 -2.08 8.09 28.27
N ILE A 196 -1.65 6.85 27.97
CA ILE A 196 -0.22 6.54 27.72
C ILE A 196 0.26 7.35 26.51
N TRP A 197 -0.45 7.34 25.36
CA TRP A 197 -0.09 8.14 24.18
C TRP A 197 0.04 9.63 24.51
N LYS A 198 -0.94 10.20 25.25
CA LYS A 198 -0.92 11.62 25.65
C LYS A 198 0.28 11.94 26.54
N LYS A 199 0.56 11.10 27.54
CA LYS A 199 1.67 11.27 28.47
C LYS A 199 3.02 11.17 27.76
N SER A 200 3.22 10.15 26.94
CA SER A 200 4.43 9.95 26.17
C SER A 200 4.65 11.07 25.15
N PHE A 201 3.59 11.53 24.50
CA PHE A 201 3.70 12.67 23.59
C PHE A 201 4.03 13.98 24.32
N ALA A 202 3.48 14.22 25.49
CA ALA A 202 3.83 15.38 26.30
C ALA A 202 5.30 15.37 26.74
N LYS A 203 5.88 14.18 26.91
CA LYS A 203 7.28 14.01 27.34
C LYS A 203 8.30 14.08 26.18
N TYR A 204 7.98 13.48 25.05
CA TYR A 204 8.93 13.26 23.95
C TYR A 204 8.50 13.91 22.62
N GLY A 205 7.23 14.25 22.48
CA GLY A 205 6.72 14.86 21.26
C GLY A 205 7.21 16.30 21.10
N GLN A 206 7.42 16.71 19.86
CA GLN A 206 7.74 18.10 19.55
C GLN A 206 6.50 18.86 19.09
N LYS A 207 6.39 20.12 19.51
CA LYS A 207 5.42 21.05 18.95
C LYS A 207 5.98 21.54 17.60
N SER A 208 5.28 21.22 16.53
CA SER A 208 5.63 21.79 15.21
C SER A 208 5.02 23.18 15.07
N THR A 209 5.76 24.10 14.48
CA THR A 209 5.28 25.41 14.04
C THR A 209 4.66 25.37 12.64
N SER A 210 4.78 24.24 11.93
CA SER A 210 4.25 24.08 10.60
C SER A 210 2.73 24.12 10.57
N THR A 211 2.18 24.97 9.71
CA THR A 211 0.74 25.07 9.40
C THR A 211 0.36 24.25 8.16
N CYS A 212 1.28 23.48 7.62
CA CYS A 212 1.06 22.72 6.39
C CYS A 212 -0.06 21.67 6.60
N SER A 213 -1.13 21.80 5.82
CA SER A 213 -2.22 20.85 5.75
C SER A 213 -2.06 19.98 4.49
N THR A 214 -1.73 18.71 4.66
CA THR A 214 -1.68 17.77 3.53
C THR A 214 -3.04 17.54 2.89
N LYS A 215 -4.14 17.76 3.64
CA LYS A 215 -5.49 17.74 3.07
C LYS A 215 -5.71 18.85 2.05
N GLU A 216 -5.26 20.07 2.34
CA GLU A 216 -5.34 21.19 1.41
C GLU A 216 -4.45 20.96 0.18
N LEU A 217 -3.24 20.44 0.38
CA LEU A 217 -2.34 20.07 -0.72
C LEU A 217 -2.97 19.00 -1.61
N TYR A 218 -3.57 17.96 -1.01
CA TYR A 218 -4.27 16.92 -1.74
C TYR A 218 -5.41 17.51 -2.60
N ASN A 219 -6.20 18.43 -2.05
CA ASN A 219 -7.27 19.09 -2.80
C ASN A 219 -6.76 19.87 -4.02
N LYS A 220 -5.55 20.42 -3.95
CA LYS A 220 -4.88 21.07 -5.11
C LYS A 220 -4.38 20.07 -6.15
N LEU A 221 -4.04 18.84 -5.73
CA LEU A 221 -3.48 17.81 -6.60
C LEU A 221 -4.55 16.91 -7.24
N LYS A 222 -5.76 16.86 -6.68
CA LYS A 222 -6.80 15.88 -7.08
C LYS A 222 -7.17 15.92 -8.57
N ASP A 223 -7.15 17.09 -9.20
CA ASP A 223 -7.46 17.22 -10.63
C ASP A 223 -6.36 16.59 -11.49
N ASN A 224 -5.09 16.75 -11.09
CA ASN A 224 -3.97 16.11 -11.77
C ASN A 224 -3.98 14.58 -11.59
N MET A 225 -4.54 14.06 -10.49
CA MET A 225 -4.64 12.62 -10.24
C MET A 225 -5.57 11.89 -11.22
N CYS A 226 -6.41 12.59 -11.96
CA CYS A 226 -7.24 12.02 -13.01
C CYS A 226 -6.51 11.88 -14.35
N LEU A 227 -5.32 12.46 -14.51
CA LEU A 227 -4.59 12.48 -15.77
C LEU A 227 -3.91 11.14 -16.03
N VAL A 228 -4.36 10.45 -17.06
CA VAL A 228 -3.87 9.11 -17.45
C VAL A 228 -3.42 9.09 -18.91
N ASN A 229 -2.44 8.22 -19.18
CA ASN A 229 -1.96 7.97 -20.54
C ASN A 229 -2.98 7.20 -21.38
N ALA A 230 -2.82 7.22 -22.69
CA ALA A 230 -3.58 6.37 -23.59
C ALA A 230 -3.30 4.87 -23.29
N PRO A 231 -4.33 3.99 -23.33
CA PRO A 231 -4.14 2.57 -23.13
C PRO A 231 -3.19 1.95 -24.13
N LYS A 232 -2.19 1.21 -23.66
CA LYS A 232 -1.17 0.60 -24.52
C LYS A 232 -0.62 -0.71 -23.94
N THR A 233 -0.12 -1.57 -24.80
CA THR A 233 0.71 -2.74 -24.45
C THR A 233 2.19 -2.37 -24.54
N TYR A 234 2.93 -2.62 -23.47
CA TYR A 234 4.36 -2.38 -23.37
C TYR A 234 5.08 -3.73 -23.28
N ILE A 235 5.81 -4.09 -24.33
CA ILE A 235 6.62 -5.31 -24.38
C ILE A 235 8.09 -4.93 -24.21
N MET A 236 8.68 -5.33 -23.10
CA MET A 236 10.01 -4.91 -22.67
C MET A 236 10.90 -6.11 -22.30
N ASN A 237 10.69 -7.25 -22.93
CA ASN A 237 11.42 -8.51 -22.69
C ASN A 237 12.94 -8.40 -22.79
N LYS A 238 13.45 -7.39 -23.52
CA LYS A 238 14.89 -7.12 -23.67
C LYS A 238 15.54 -6.64 -22.37
N LEU A 239 14.77 -6.13 -21.42
CA LEU A 239 15.30 -5.66 -20.12
C LEU A 239 15.78 -6.81 -19.24
N PHE A 240 15.28 -8.02 -19.46
CA PHE A 240 15.63 -9.21 -18.70
C PHE A 240 16.06 -10.35 -19.64
N PRO A 241 17.20 -10.21 -20.35
CA PRO A 241 17.58 -11.17 -21.41
C PRO A 241 17.78 -12.59 -20.88
N ASN A 242 18.30 -12.74 -19.67
CA ASN A 242 18.64 -14.03 -19.07
C ASN A 242 17.45 -14.74 -18.39
N ASN A 243 16.28 -14.11 -18.32
CA ASN A 243 15.11 -14.77 -17.74
C ASN A 243 14.54 -15.81 -18.68
N THR A 244 14.19 -16.99 -18.17
CA THR A 244 13.51 -18.08 -18.89
C THR A 244 11.99 -17.90 -18.92
N SER A 245 11.45 -16.98 -18.10
CA SER A 245 10.03 -16.65 -18.03
C SER A 245 9.80 -15.17 -18.30
N SER A 246 8.64 -14.85 -18.86
CA SER A 246 8.10 -13.49 -18.93
C SER A 246 7.16 -13.23 -17.76
N TYR A 247 7.31 -12.09 -17.10
CA TYR A 247 6.32 -11.55 -16.17
C TYR A 247 5.34 -10.69 -16.94
N VAL A 248 4.06 -10.98 -16.78
CA VAL A 248 2.98 -10.27 -17.47
C VAL A 248 2.04 -9.65 -16.45
N LYS A 249 1.77 -8.37 -16.62
CA LYS A 249 0.79 -7.63 -15.80
C LYS A 249 -0.26 -7.01 -16.71
N ILE A 250 -1.53 -7.37 -16.51
CA ILE A 250 -2.68 -6.84 -17.23
C ILE A 250 -3.48 -5.97 -16.29
N ASN A 251 -3.57 -4.70 -16.61
CA ASN A 251 -4.20 -3.69 -15.80
C ASN A 251 -5.47 -3.16 -16.47
N PHE A 252 -6.54 -3.09 -15.72
CA PHE A 252 -7.79 -2.45 -16.11
C PHE A 252 -8.04 -1.24 -15.22
N LEU A 253 -7.78 -0.06 -15.74
CA LEU A 253 -8.09 1.19 -15.04
C LEU A 253 -9.61 1.42 -15.10
N LEU A 254 -10.23 1.35 -13.94
CA LEU A 254 -11.67 1.46 -13.75
C LEU A 254 -12.04 2.90 -13.34
N PRO A 255 -13.28 3.32 -13.61
CA PRO A 255 -13.81 4.57 -13.05
C PRO A 255 -13.92 4.47 -11.52
N MET A 256 -14.32 5.59 -10.89
CA MET A 256 -14.64 5.59 -9.46
C MET A 256 -15.72 4.56 -9.14
N LEU A 257 -15.43 3.71 -8.15
CA LEU A 257 -16.33 2.68 -7.66
C LEU A 257 -16.97 3.13 -6.34
N THR A 258 -18.23 2.83 -6.17
CA THR A 258 -18.85 2.92 -4.83
C THR A 258 -18.23 1.87 -3.89
N ASN A 259 -18.35 2.07 -2.59
CA ASN A 259 -17.85 1.13 -1.58
C ASN A 259 -18.37 -0.30 -1.79
N LYS A 260 -19.64 -0.42 -2.19
CA LYS A 260 -20.25 -1.73 -2.48
C LYS A 260 -19.71 -2.35 -3.78
N GLU A 261 -19.48 -1.55 -4.82
CA GLU A 261 -18.85 -2.02 -6.06
C GLU A 261 -17.40 -2.45 -5.82
N PHE A 262 -16.62 -1.69 -5.02
CA PHE A 262 -15.26 -2.08 -4.64
C PHE A 262 -15.24 -3.44 -3.92
N CYS A 263 -16.14 -3.65 -2.95
CA CYS A 263 -16.27 -4.94 -2.27
C CYS A 263 -16.67 -6.08 -3.25
N ALA A 264 -17.52 -5.77 -4.25
CA ALA A 264 -17.85 -6.74 -5.29
C ALA A 264 -16.63 -7.11 -6.15
N PHE A 265 -15.78 -6.13 -6.48
CA PHE A 265 -14.52 -6.40 -7.19
C PHE A 265 -13.52 -7.21 -6.36
N LYS A 266 -13.46 -7.04 -5.03
CA LYS A 266 -12.66 -7.93 -4.16
C LYS A 266 -13.12 -9.38 -4.28
N ILE A 267 -14.43 -9.66 -4.21
CA ILE A 267 -14.97 -11.03 -4.43
C ILE A 267 -14.62 -11.53 -5.84
N PHE A 268 -14.70 -10.66 -6.84
CA PHE A 268 -14.34 -11.00 -8.22
C PHE A 268 -12.86 -11.35 -8.38
N CYS A 269 -11.95 -10.65 -7.70
CA CYS A 269 -10.52 -10.99 -7.70
C CYS A 269 -10.29 -12.41 -7.14
N TYR A 270 -10.98 -12.77 -6.05
CA TYR A 270 -10.91 -14.12 -5.49
C TYR A 270 -11.45 -15.19 -6.45
N TYR A 271 -12.54 -14.92 -7.15
CA TYR A 271 -13.04 -15.79 -8.21
C TYR A 271 -12.00 -15.97 -9.33
N LEU A 272 -11.34 -14.88 -9.74
CA LEU A 272 -10.34 -14.93 -10.80
C LEU A 272 -9.09 -15.70 -10.39
N ALA A 273 -8.44 -15.34 -9.27
CA ALA A 273 -7.10 -15.83 -8.93
C ALA A 273 -6.78 -15.90 -7.43
N GLY A 274 -7.77 -15.84 -6.53
CA GLY A 274 -7.55 -15.79 -5.09
C GLY A 274 -7.25 -17.13 -4.42
N SER A 275 -7.27 -18.26 -5.13
CA SER A 275 -6.99 -19.59 -4.59
C SER A 275 -6.70 -20.60 -5.69
N MET A 276 -6.22 -21.80 -5.30
CA MET A 276 -6.03 -22.92 -6.24
C MET A 276 -7.32 -23.35 -6.98
N SER A 277 -8.49 -23.08 -6.39
CA SER A 277 -9.78 -23.41 -6.98
C SER A 277 -10.40 -22.25 -7.78
N SER A 278 -9.68 -21.16 -7.99
CA SER A 278 -10.14 -20.02 -8.80
C SER A 278 -10.04 -20.31 -10.29
N VAL A 279 -10.86 -19.59 -11.07
CA VAL A 279 -11.10 -19.94 -12.47
C VAL A 279 -9.85 -19.78 -13.34
N LEU A 280 -9.04 -18.76 -13.14
CA LEU A 280 -7.82 -18.55 -13.93
C LEU A 280 -6.71 -19.50 -13.51
N PHE A 281 -6.60 -19.87 -12.24
CA PHE A 281 -5.66 -20.86 -11.78
C PHE A 281 -5.97 -22.23 -12.43
N ASN A 282 -7.22 -22.67 -12.37
CA ASN A 282 -7.64 -23.90 -13.02
C ASN A 282 -7.40 -23.90 -14.53
N GLU A 283 -7.76 -22.82 -15.23
CA GLU A 283 -7.68 -22.75 -16.69
C GLU A 283 -6.23 -22.67 -17.19
N LEU A 284 -5.37 -21.90 -16.52
CA LEU A 284 -4.02 -21.61 -17.00
C LEU A 284 -2.98 -22.55 -16.40
N ARG A 285 -3.11 -22.95 -15.13
CA ARG A 285 -2.16 -23.86 -14.48
C ARG A 285 -2.59 -25.31 -14.58
N GLU A 286 -3.75 -25.67 -14.05
CA GLU A 286 -4.14 -27.08 -13.95
C GLU A 286 -4.43 -27.70 -15.32
N LYS A 287 -5.30 -27.06 -16.13
CA LYS A 287 -5.69 -27.59 -17.45
C LYS A 287 -4.64 -27.36 -18.53
N SER A 288 -3.93 -26.24 -18.50
CA SER A 288 -3.10 -25.82 -19.63
C SER A 288 -1.60 -25.83 -19.35
N GLN A 289 -1.18 -25.93 -18.09
CA GLN A 289 0.22 -25.96 -17.64
C GLN A 289 1.07 -24.81 -18.22
N LEU A 290 0.44 -23.62 -18.41
CA LEU A 290 1.07 -22.46 -19.04
C LEU A 290 1.79 -21.58 -18.04
N ILE A 291 1.35 -21.59 -16.76
CA ILE A 291 1.84 -20.70 -15.69
C ILE A 291 2.11 -21.48 -14.41
N TYR A 292 2.91 -20.91 -13.52
CA TYR A 292 3.11 -21.43 -12.17
C TYR A 292 2.16 -20.76 -11.16
N SER A 293 2.07 -19.46 -11.22
CA SER A 293 1.25 -18.63 -10.31
C SER A 293 0.52 -17.54 -11.09
N ILE A 294 -0.60 -17.12 -10.53
CA ILE A 294 -1.40 -15.99 -11.01
C ILE A 294 -2.01 -15.29 -9.82
N SER A 295 -2.07 -13.96 -9.87
CA SER A 295 -2.79 -13.16 -8.89
C SER A 295 -3.77 -12.20 -9.56
N ALA A 296 -4.78 -11.77 -8.83
CA ALA A 296 -5.71 -10.73 -9.24
C ALA A 296 -6.03 -9.84 -8.04
N GLU A 297 -5.81 -8.55 -8.18
CA GLU A 297 -6.00 -7.59 -7.09
C GLU A 297 -6.66 -6.31 -7.59
N ILE A 298 -7.35 -5.60 -6.69
CA ILE A 298 -7.93 -4.29 -6.97
C ILE A 298 -7.32 -3.25 -6.03
N TYR A 299 -6.75 -2.22 -6.62
CA TYR A 299 -6.13 -1.08 -5.93
C TYR A 299 -6.99 0.16 -6.05
N ASN A 300 -6.98 0.98 -5.00
CA ASN A 300 -7.65 2.27 -4.95
C ASN A 300 -6.63 3.40 -5.14
N TYR A 301 -6.75 4.15 -6.23
CA TYR A 301 -5.91 5.31 -6.55
C TYR A 301 -6.70 6.63 -6.45
N SER A 302 -7.48 6.79 -5.40
CA SER A 302 -8.28 7.97 -5.09
C SER A 302 -9.22 8.50 -6.18
N SER A 303 -8.75 8.68 -7.40
CA SER A 303 -9.55 9.13 -8.55
C SER A 303 -10.01 7.98 -9.46
N ASN A 304 -9.38 6.82 -9.33
CA ASN A 304 -9.61 5.65 -10.16
C ASN A 304 -9.36 4.38 -9.36
N PHE A 305 -9.85 3.26 -9.85
CA PHE A 305 -9.49 1.95 -9.34
C PHE A 305 -8.72 1.17 -10.40
N LEU A 306 -7.81 0.32 -9.97
CA LEU A 306 -7.01 -0.50 -10.86
C LEU A 306 -7.22 -1.98 -10.54
N LEU A 307 -7.85 -2.73 -11.43
CA LEU A 307 -7.84 -4.18 -11.38
C LEU A 307 -6.59 -4.68 -12.11
N SER A 308 -5.70 -5.35 -11.38
CA SER A 308 -4.48 -5.94 -11.91
C SER A 308 -4.58 -7.46 -11.91
N ILE A 309 -4.17 -8.09 -12.99
CA ILE A 309 -3.98 -9.55 -13.11
C ILE A 309 -2.54 -9.77 -13.53
N ASP A 310 -1.76 -10.48 -12.74
CA ASP A 310 -0.36 -10.73 -13.04
C ASP A 310 0.01 -12.22 -12.92
N PHE A 311 0.94 -12.64 -13.77
CA PHE A 311 1.40 -14.02 -13.87
C PHE A 311 2.78 -14.12 -14.50
N ASN A 312 3.45 -15.27 -14.28
CA ASN A 312 4.65 -15.67 -15.02
C ASN A 312 4.33 -16.80 -15.98
N CYS A 313 4.80 -16.69 -17.22
CA CYS A 313 4.71 -17.78 -18.19
C CYS A 313 6.06 -17.97 -18.91
N LYS A 314 6.24 -19.09 -19.63
CA LYS A 314 7.46 -19.34 -20.41
C LYS A 314 7.73 -18.18 -21.37
N LYS A 315 8.99 -17.73 -21.44
CA LYS A 315 9.43 -16.60 -22.26
C LYS A 315 9.28 -16.90 -23.76
N ALA A 316 8.09 -16.65 -24.28
CA ALA A 316 7.77 -16.68 -25.70
C ALA A 316 6.51 -15.84 -25.94
N THR A 317 6.56 -14.95 -26.92
CA THR A 317 5.42 -14.08 -27.26
C THR A 317 4.14 -14.90 -27.56
N SER A 318 4.27 -16.03 -28.21
CA SER A 318 3.16 -16.95 -28.49
C SER A 318 2.50 -17.46 -27.20
N LYS A 319 3.29 -17.79 -26.17
CA LYS A 319 2.77 -18.27 -24.88
C LYS A 319 2.07 -17.16 -24.10
N VAL A 320 2.65 -15.94 -24.09
CA VAL A 320 2.00 -14.76 -23.50
C VAL A 320 0.64 -14.53 -24.17
N ASN A 321 0.58 -14.54 -25.49
CA ASN A 321 -0.67 -14.33 -26.24
C ASN A 321 -1.73 -15.40 -25.93
N VAL A 322 -1.33 -16.67 -25.79
CA VAL A 322 -2.25 -17.74 -25.38
C VAL A 322 -2.82 -17.49 -23.98
N CYS A 323 -1.96 -17.15 -23.01
CA CYS A 323 -2.42 -16.84 -21.64
C CYS A 323 -3.40 -15.67 -21.66
N VAL A 324 -3.05 -14.56 -22.32
CA VAL A 324 -3.91 -13.37 -22.42
C VAL A 324 -5.25 -13.72 -23.09
N LYS A 325 -5.25 -14.52 -24.17
CA LYS A 325 -6.49 -14.96 -24.84
C LYS A 325 -7.38 -15.76 -23.90
N LYS A 326 -6.82 -16.69 -23.12
CA LYS A 326 -7.57 -17.49 -22.15
C LYS A 326 -8.14 -16.60 -21.02
N ILE A 327 -7.36 -15.66 -20.47
CA ILE A 327 -7.85 -14.69 -19.47
C ILE A 327 -9.02 -13.90 -20.04
N MET A 328 -8.89 -13.37 -21.25
CA MET A 328 -9.97 -12.59 -21.88
C MET A 328 -11.21 -13.44 -22.19
N ASN A 329 -11.06 -14.74 -22.45
CA ASN A 329 -12.19 -15.66 -22.61
C ASN A 329 -12.93 -15.89 -21.28
N VAL A 330 -12.21 -16.06 -20.17
CA VAL A 330 -12.79 -16.18 -18.82
C VAL A 330 -13.57 -14.91 -18.47
N LEU A 331 -13.02 -13.73 -18.73
CA LEU A 331 -13.71 -12.47 -18.50
C LEU A 331 -14.99 -12.36 -19.36
N ARG A 332 -14.91 -12.72 -20.64
CA ARG A 332 -16.11 -12.72 -21.54
C ARG A 332 -17.18 -13.70 -21.07
N HIS A 333 -16.78 -14.89 -20.62
CA HIS A 333 -17.72 -15.86 -20.06
C HIS A 333 -18.41 -15.30 -18.81
N PHE A 334 -17.63 -14.69 -17.90
CA PHE A 334 -18.20 -14.05 -16.72
C PHE A 334 -19.23 -12.94 -17.09
N TYR A 335 -18.96 -12.11 -18.10
CA TYR A 335 -19.92 -11.06 -18.50
C TYR A 335 -21.23 -11.64 -19.02
N LYS A 336 -21.20 -12.81 -19.66
CA LYS A 336 -22.43 -13.50 -20.14
C LYS A 336 -23.15 -14.20 -18.99
N SER A 337 -22.47 -15.07 -18.27
CA SER A 337 -23.09 -16.02 -17.36
C SER A 337 -22.99 -15.60 -15.88
N GLY A 338 -21.95 -14.84 -15.49
CA GLY A 338 -21.65 -14.56 -14.09
C GLY A 338 -21.00 -15.76 -13.42
N MET A 339 -21.09 -15.83 -12.09
CA MET A 339 -20.72 -16.99 -11.28
C MET A 339 -21.95 -17.86 -11.06
N THR A 340 -21.77 -19.17 -10.91
CA THR A 340 -22.80 -20.04 -10.32
C THR A 340 -23.07 -19.62 -8.87
N SER A 341 -24.22 -20.00 -8.30
CA SER A 341 -24.53 -19.70 -6.90
C SER A 341 -23.46 -20.30 -5.96
N HIS A 342 -23.01 -21.52 -6.25
CA HIS A 342 -21.97 -22.18 -5.47
C HIS A 342 -20.62 -21.45 -5.51
N GLU A 343 -20.17 -21.00 -6.68
CA GLU A 343 -18.93 -20.21 -6.82
C GLU A 343 -19.04 -18.87 -6.08
N PHE A 344 -20.16 -18.20 -6.22
CA PHE A 344 -20.39 -16.93 -5.54
C PHE A 344 -20.32 -17.06 -4.02
N ASP A 345 -21.04 -18.03 -3.46
CA ASP A 345 -21.07 -18.26 -2.00
C ASP A 345 -19.67 -18.65 -1.48
N LYS A 346 -18.97 -19.52 -2.20
CA LYS A 346 -17.60 -19.94 -1.89
C LYS A 346 -16.64 -18.75 -1.82
N PHE A 347 -16.57 -17.91 -2.87
CA PHE A 347 -15.62 -16.81 -2.92
C PHE A 347 -16.03 -15.64 -2.04
N LYS A 348 -17.31 -15.39 -1.86
CA LYS A 348 -17.84 -14.44 -0.89
C LYS A 348 -17.45 -14.84 0.54
N MET A 349 -17.63 -16.11 0.90
CA MET A 349 -17.23 -16.61 2.21
C MET A 349 -15.71 -16.47 2.41
N LYS A 350 -14.91 -16.80 1.39
CA LYS A 350 -13.45 -16.66 1.43
C LYS A 350 -13.02 -15.22 1.78
N VAL A 351 -13.57 -14.23 1.06
CA VAL A 351 -13.28 -12.80 1.33
C VAL A 351 -13.73 -12.39 2.73
N ILE A 352 -14.90 -12.83 3.18
CA ILE A 352 -15.40 -12.54 4.54
C ILE A 352 -14.46 -13.13 5.59
N THR A 353 -14.07 -14.39 5.41
CA THR A 353 -13.18 -15.10 6.33
C THR A 353 -11.83 -14.39 6.41
N GLU A 354 -11.21 -14.08 5.27
CA GLU A 354 -9.95 -13.35 5.27
C GLU A 354 -10.07 -11.98 5.90
N TYR A 355 -11.13 -11.22 5.60
CA TYR A 355 -11.38 -9.96 6.29
C TYR A 355 -11.49 -10.10 7.81
N MET A 356 -12.04 -11.22 8.30
CA MET A 356 -12.19 -11.47 9.74
C MET A 356 -10.89 -11.94 10.40
N TYR A 357 -10.10 -12.74 9.69
CA TYR A 357 -8.86 -13.32 10.21
C TYR A 357 -7.61 -12.50 9.89
N ASN A 358 -7.69 -11.56 8.93
CA ASN A 358 -6.51 -10.92 8.39
C ASN A 358 -5.81 -10.11 9.48
N GLU A 359 -4.55 -10.41 9.66
CA GLU A 359 -3.61 -9.61 10.47
C GLU A 359 -3.46 -8.18 9.90
N ASP A 360 -3.81 -7.97 8.62
CA ASP A 360 -3.78 -6.70 7.90
C ASP A 360 -4.97 -5.75 8.19
N LYS A 361 -5.69 -5.94 9.30
CA LYS A 361 -6.69 -4.95 9.76
C LYS A 361 -6.11 -3.55 9.84
N THR A 362 -4.83 -3.47 10.01
CA THR A 362 -4.02 -2.26 10.02
C THR A 362 -4.13 -1.48 8.72
N GLU A 363 -3.83 -2.08 7.58
CA GLU A 363 -3.92 -1.42 6.28
C GLU A 363 -5.34 -0.98 5.97
N ILE A 364 -6.32 -1.83 6.31
CA ILE A 364 -7.74 -1.51 6.16
C ILE A 364 -8.12 -0.28 7.01
N GLU A 365 -7.66 -0.21 8.24
CA GLU A 365 -7.97 0.93 9.12
C GLU A 365 -7.23 2.19 8.68
N ILE A 366 -6.00 2.08 8.21
CA ILE A 366 -5.26 3.21 7.61
C ILE A 366 -5.96 3.67 6.33
N ASP A 367 -6.37 2.75 5.43
CA ASP A 367 -7.11 3.09 4.21
C ASP A 367 -8.41 3.85 4.53
N LYS A 368 -9.18 3.41 5.52
CA LYS A 368 -10.37 4.13 5.97
C LYS A 368 -10.05 5.56 6.41
N TYR A 369 -8.94 5.75 7.15
CA TYR A 369 -8.50 7.07 7.58
C TYR A 369 -8.01 7.93 6.42
N VAL A 370 -7.20 7.38 5.53
CA VAL A 370 -6.72 8.06 4.32
C VAL A 370 -7.90 8.52 3.48
N ARG A 371 -8.88 7.65 3.25
CA ARG A 371 -10.10 7.97 2.49
C ARG A 371 -10.92 9.06 3.17
N LYS A 372 -11.11 8.97 4.47
CA LYS A 372 -11.82 10.00 5.23
C LYS A 372 -11.06 11.32 5.28
N TYR A 373 -9.76 11.26 5.52
CA TYR A 373 -8.91 12.44 5.69
C TYR A 373 -8.73 13.21 4.38
N TYR A 374 -8.41 12.52 3.29
CA TYR A 374 -8.14 13.18 2.01
C TYR A 374 -9.36 13.30 1.10
N MET A 375 -10.20 12.27 1.06
CA MET A 375 -11.27 12.18 0.06
C MET A 375 -12.64 12.55 0.59
N ASP A 376 -12.76 12.88 1.88
CA ASP A 376 -14.02 13.13 2.58
C ASP A 376 -15.06 12.00 2.39
N LEU A 377 -14.59 10.78 2.15
CA LEU A 377 -15.45 9.62 1.97
C LEU A 377 -15.89 9.05 3.32
N PRO A 378 -17.14 8.59 3.43
CA PRO A 378 -17.63 7.98 4.66
C PRO A 378 -16.87 6.68 4.97
N ASP A 379 -16.83 6.32 6.27
CA ASP A 379 -16.24 5.05 6.71
C ASP A 379 -16.87 3.87 5.99
N ILE A 380 -16.04 2.96 5.49
CA ILE A 380 -16.50 1.74 4.84
C ILE A 380 -16.72 0.67 5.91
N ASN A 381 -17.94 0.18 6.01
CA ASN A 381 -18.20 -1.08 6.72
C ASN A 381 -18.05 -2.24 5.72
N TYR A 382 -16.82 -2.72 5.55
CA TYR A 382 -16.50 -3.79 4.61
C TYR A 382 -17.34 -5.05 4.87
N LEU A 383 -17.44 -5.49 6.12
CA LEU A 383 -18.17 -6.70 6.48
C LEU A 383 -19.66 -6.60 6.13
N LYS A 384 -20.29 -5.45 6.43
CA LYS A 384 -21.68 -5.19 6.05
C LYS A 384 -21.84 -5.19 4.52
N ASN A 385 -20.91 -4.57 3.80
CA ASN A 385 -20.96 -4.57 2.34
C ASN A 385 -20.82 -6.00 1.77
N TYR A 386 -19.82 -6.78 2.21
CA TYR A 386 -19.66 -8.15 1.76
C TYR A 386 -20.91 -9.00 2.00
N LYS A 387 -21.50 -8.92 3.21
CA LYS A 387 -22.73 -9.66 3.55
C LYS A 387 -23.91 -9.30 2.63
N ASN A 388 -24.02 -8.02 2.24
CA ASN A 388 -25.15 -7.49 1.46
C ASN A 388 -24.94 -7.54 -0.07
N ILE A 389 -23.82 -8.07 -0.57
CA ILE A 389 -23.60 -8.28 -2.00
C ILE A 389 -24.33 -9.57 -2.42
N THR A 390 -25.10 -9.47 -3.50
CA THR A 390 -25.72 -10.60 -4.20
C THR A 390 -24.96 -10.94 -5.48
N ASN A 391 -25.09 -12.17 -5.99
CA ASN A 391 -24.45 -12.58 -7.24
C ASN A 391 -24.90 -11.70 -8.43
N ALA A 392 -26.18 -11.37 -8.50
CA ALA A 392 -26.71 -10.47 -9.54
C ALA A 392 -26.09 -9.06 -9.46
N PHE A 393 -25.96 -8.50 -8.25
CA PHE A 393 -25.30 -7.20 -8.05
C PHE A 393 -23.83 -7.27 -8.49
N LEU A 394 -23.08 -8.31 -8.06
CA LEU A 394 -21.68 -8.50 -8.42
C LEU A 394 -21.51 -8.55 -9.94
N LYS A 395 -22.27 -9.41 -10.64
CA LYS A 395 -22.23 -9.52 -12.10
C LYS A 395 -22.50 -8.16 -12.77
N LYS A 396 -23.54 -7.44 -12.33
CA LYS A 396 -23.91 -6.12 -12.87
C LYS A 396 -22.79 -5.09 -12.64
N ALA A 397 -22.29 -4.99 -11.43
CA ALA A 397 -21.24 -4.01 -11.04
C ALA A 397 -19.95 -4.26 -11.82
N VAL A 398 -19.45 -5.50 -11.85
CA VAL A 398 -18.22 -5.85 -12.57
C VAL A 398 -18.40 -5.63 -14.08
N SER A 399 -19.48 -6.15 -14.69
CA SER A 399 -19.68 -6.00 -16.14
C SER A 399 -19.84 -4.55 -16.59
N LYS A 400 -20.52 -3.72 -15.80
CA LYS A 400 -20.70 -2.28 -16.06
C LYS A 400 -19.36 -1.54 -16.05
N ASN A 401 -18.57 -1.74 -15.01
CA ASN A 401 -17.33 -0.98 -14.79
C ASN A 401 -16.19 -1.48 -15.70
N MET A 402 -16.11 -2.79 -15.94
CA MET A 402 -15.12 -3.35 -16.86
C MET A 402 -15.33 -2.91 -18.31
N LYS A 403 -16.59 -2.70 -18.77
CA LYS A 403 -16.88 -2.11 -20.10
C LYS A 403 -16.33 -0.70 -20.28
N LYS A 404 -16.18 0.05 -19.18
CA LYS A 404 -15.66 1.42 -19.17
C LYS A 404 -14.17 1.49 -18.88
N SER A 405 -13.52 0.36 -18.59
CA SER A 405 -12.11 0.31 -18.20
C SER A 405 -11.18 0.58 -19.38
N LYS A 406 -10.01 1.14 -19.06
CA LYS A 406 -8.87 1.26 -19.98
C LYS A 406 -7.87 0.16 -19.66
N LYS A 407 -7.53 -0.65 -20.68
CA LYS A 407 -6.61 -1.79 -20.51
C LYS A 407 -5.17 -1.40 -20.84
N TYR A 408 -4.27 -1.67 -19.91
CA TYR A 408 -2.81 -1.56 -20.09
C TYR A 408 -2.18 -2.94 -19.88
N MET A 409 -1.12 -3.24 -20.59
CA MET A 409 -0.39 -4.49 -20.39
C MET A 409 1.13 -4.22 -20.40
N ILE A 410 1.82 -4.82 -19.43
CA ILE A 410 3.28 -4.79 -19.31
C ILE A 410 3.77 -6.21 -19.40
N VAL A 411 4.77 -6.45 -20.25
CA VAL A 411 5.43 -7.75 -20.45
C VAL A 411 6.94 -7.55 -20.29
N LEU A 412 7.53 -8.22 -19.30
CA LEU A 412 8.95 -8.16 -18.94
C LEU A 412 9.61 -9.53 -19.07
#